data_657d308fa9b88ac6c8df76c0822456a2
#
_entry.id   657d308fa9b88ac6c8df76c0822456a2
#
_cell.length_a   1.000
_cell.length_b   1.000
_cell.length_c   1.000
_cell.angle_alpha   90.00
_cell.angle_beta   90.00
_cell.angle_gamma   90.00
#
_symmetry.space_group_name_H-M   'P 1'
#
loop_
_entity.id
_entity.type
_entity.pdbx_description
1 polymer ?
#
loop_
_entity_poly.entity_id
_entity_poly.type
_entity_poly.pdbx_seq_one_letter_code
_entity_poly.pdbx_strand_id
1 'polypeptide(L)'
;MEPSLNVHGHALEPCSVDPLTGWYRDGCCNTDEHDRGMHTVCCIVNEDFLHFAKDAGNDLMTAAPHFNFPGLKPGDQWCVCAATWRAAAEAGAACPVDLEATHQRTLDVVPLELLELHAV
;
A
#
# COMPACT_ATOMS: atom_id res chain seq x y z
N MET A 1 2.50 -23.84 4.92
CA MET A 1 2.84 -22.46 4.52
C MET A 1 2.48 -21.52 5.67
N GLU A 2 3.43 -20.73 6.09
CA GLU A 2 3.17 -19.80 7.19
C GLU A 2 2.32 -18.62 6.70
N PRO A 3 1.36 -18.16 7.50
CA PRO A 3 0.59 -16.98 7.15
C PRO A 3 1.47 -15.74 7.19
N SER A 4 1.16 -14.78 6.32
CA SER A 4 1.82 -13.48 6.34
C SER A 4 1.43 -12.73 7.62
N LEU A 5 2.37 -11.92 8.11
CA LEU A 5 2.15 -11.13 9.32
C LEU A 5 2.11 -9.64 8.97
N ASN A 6 1.36 -8.88 9.77
CA ASN A 6 1.33 -7.42 9.66
C ASN A 6 2.47 -6.80 10.48
N VAL A 7 2.55 -5.47 10.48
CA VAL A 7 3.64 -4.75 11.17
C VAL A 7 3.63 -4.92 12.69
N HIS A 8 2.54 -5.44 13.26
CA HIS A 8 2.45 -5.75 14.69
C HIS A 8 2.82 -7.20 15.01
N GLY A 9 3.14 -8.00 14.00
CA GLY A 9 3.45 -9.42 14.19
C GLY A 9 2.23 -10.31 14.31
N HIS A 10 1.05 -9.79 14.00
CA HIS A 10 -0.21 -10.55 13.97
C HIS A 10 -0.54 -10.98 12.55
N ALA A 11 -1.53 -11.86 12.39
CA ALA A 11 -1.96 -12.29 11.06
C ALA A 11 -2.37 -11.09 10.21
N LEU A 12 -1.88 -11.06 8.97
CA LEU A 12 -2.18 -9.97 8.03
C LEU A 12 -3.67 -9.95 7.69
N GLU A 13 -4.33 -8.82 7.89
CA GLU A 13 -5.74 -8.66 7.56
C GLU A 13 -5.90 -8.18 6.11
N PRO A 14 -7.07 -8.42 5.49
CA PRO A 14 -7.35 -7.92 4.14
C PRO A 14 -7.31 -6.40 4.08
N CYS A 15 -6.78 -5.89 2.97
CA CYS A 15 -6.73 -4.44 2.72
C CYS A 15 -7.99 -3.97 1.97
N SER A 16 -8.28 -4.59 0.84
CA SER A 16 -9.47 -4.24 0.06
C SER A 16 -9.83 -5.34 -0.93
N VAL A 17 -11.14 -5.59 -1.08
CA VAL A 17 -11.65 -6.47 -2.12
C VAL A 17 -12.44 -5.70 -3.19
N ASP A 18 -12.70 -4.41 -2.96
CA ASP A 18 -13.38 -3.53 -3.92
C ASP A 18 -12.88 -2.09 -3.75
N PRO A 19 -11.84 -1.69 -4.49
CA PRO A 19 -11.13 -2.44 -5.54
C PRO A 19 -10.33 -3.61 -4.98
N LEU A 20 -10.24 -4.69 -5.75
CA LEU A 20 -9.47 -5.87 -5.35
C LEU A 20 -7.99 -5.55 -5.49
N THR A 21 -7.27 -5.57 -4.37
CA THR A 21 -5.89 -5.13 -4.30
C THR A 21 -4.92 -6.28 -4.02
N GLY A 22 -3.65 -5.94 -3.97
CA GLY A 22 -2.57 -6.85 -3.62
C GLY A 22 -1.78 -7.32 -4.82
N TRP A 23 -0.52 -7.67 -4.58
CA TRP A 23 0.35 -8.25 -5.62
C TRP A 23 -0.29 -9.48 -6.25
N TYR A 24 -0.95 -10.31 -5.42
CA TYR A 24 -1.64 -11.52 -5.89
C TYR A 24 -3.11 -11.27 -6.25
N ARG A 25 -3.62 -10.06 -6.08
CA ARG A 25 -5.04 -9.74 -6.24
C ARG A 25 -5.93 -10.63 -5.38
N ASP A 26 -5.52 -10.85 -4.15
CA ASP A 26 -6.27 -11.62 -3.16
C ASP A 26 -6.90 -10.75 -2.07
N GLY A 27 -6.77 -9.43 -2.20
CA GLY A 27 -7.30 -8.47 -1.23
C GLY A 27 -6.34 -8.12 -0.11
N CYS A 28 -5.20 -8.81 -0.01
CA CYS A 28 -4.21 -8.62 1.05
C CYS A 28 -2.91 -8.08 0.48
N CYS A 29 -2.17 -7.32 1.30
CA CYS A 29 -0.88 -6.77 0.92
C CYS A 29 0.24 -7.81 1.08
N ASN A 30 0.02 -9.02 0.56
CA ASN A 30 1.02 -10.05 0.52
C ASN A 30 2.11 -9.71 -0.49
N THR A 31 3.28 -10.26 -0.27
CA THR A 31 4.41 -10.00 -1.14
C THR A 31 5.29 -11.24 -1.24
N ASP A 32 6.14 -11.26 -2.25
CA ASP A 32 7.18 -12.28 -2.40
C ASP A 32 8.40 -11.64 -3.04
N GLU A 33 9.41 -12.45 -3.34
CA GLU A 33 10.67 -11.98 -3.91
C GLU A 33 10.55 -11.38 -5.32
N HIS A 34 9.43 -11.64 -6.01
CA HIS A 34 9.18 -11.09 -7.35
C HIS A 34 8.51 -9.73 -7.30
N ASP A 35 7.93 -9.37 -6.15
CA ASP A 35 7.30 -8.06 -5.94
C ASP A 35 8.37 -7.04 -5.56
N ARG A 36 9.10 -6.57 -6.56
CA ARG A 36 10.23 -5.64 -6.34
C ARG A 36 9.79 -4.30 -5.81
N GLY A 37 8.57 -3.88 -6.16
CA GLY A 37 8.03 -2.62 -5.64
C GLY A 37 7.57 -2.71 -4.20
N MET A 38 7.50 -3.93 -3.64
CA MET A 38 7.03 -4.16 -2.28
C MET A 38 5.69 -3.46 -2.03
N HIS A 39 4.64 -3.95 -2.71
CA HIS A 39 3.28 -3.41 -2.58
C HIS A 39 2.67 -3.88 -1.27
N THR A 40 3.22 -3.41 -0.17
CA THR A 40 3.00 -3.95 1.16
C THR A 40 2.29 -3.01 2.12
N VAL A 41 2.10 -1.75 1.75
CA VAL A 41 1.45 -0.75 2.61
C VAL A 41 -0.02 -0.64 2.24
N CYS A 42 -0.91 -1.06 3.15
CA CYS A 42 -2.34 -0.83 2.95
C CYS A 42 -2.67 0.59 3.36
N CYS A 43 -3.07 1.42 2.41
CA CYS A 43 -3.41 2.79 2.73
C CYS A 43 -4.76 3.19 2.13
N ILE A 44 -5.35 4.20 2.75
CA ILE A 44 -6.56 4.84 2.25
C ILE A 44 -6.05 6.02 1.40
N VAL A 45 -6.06 5.86 0.07
CA VAL A 45 -5.47 6.87 -0.80
C VAL A 45 -6.26 8.16 -0.73
N ASN A 46 -5.54 9.27 -0.84
CA ASN A 46 -6.13 10.60 -0.90
C ASN A 46 -5.58 11.32 -2.13
N GLU A 47 -6.14 12.49 -2.39
CA GLU A 47 -5.78 13.25 -3.59
C GLU A 47 -4.30 13.61 -3.62
N ASP A 48 -3.75 14.07 -2.50
CA ASP A 48 -2.34 14.47 -2.43
C ASP A 48 -1.41 13.29 -2.72
N PHE A 49 -1.69 12.12 -2.16
CA PHE A 49 -0.89 10.94 -2.41
C PHE A 49 -0.98 10.49 -3.87
N LEU A 50 -2.19 10.48 -4.42
CA LEU A 50 -2.40 10.05 -5.81
C LEU A 50 -1.64 10.94 -6.79
N HIS A 51 -1.64 12.25 -6.57
CA HIS A 51 -0.89 13.18 -7.42
C HIS A 51 0.61 13.02 -7.22
N PHE A 52 1.06 12.85 -6.00
CA PHE A 52 2.47 12.59 -5.72
C PHE A 52 2.95 11.32 -6.43
N ALA A 53 2.20 10.24 -6.31
CA ALA A 53 2.56 8.96 -6.92
C ALA A 53 2.64 9.08 -8.45
N LYS A 54 1.70 9.79 -9.05
CA LYS A 54 1.70 10.02 -10.49
C LYS A 54 2.95 10.78 -10.92
N ASP A 55 3.29 11.85 -10.21
CA ASP A 55 4.46 12.67 -10.52
C ASP A 55 5.76 11.87 -10.34
N ALA A 56 5.75 10.89 -9.43
CA ALA A 56 6.90 10.01 -9.19
C ALA A 56 6.98 8.85 -10.19
N GLY A 57 6.09 8.81 -11.18
CA GLY A 57 6.09 7.78 -12.21
C GLY A 57 5.18 6.59 -11.93
N ASN A 58 4.37 6.66 -10.87
CA ASN A 58 3.46 5.58 -10.48
C ASN A 58 2.02 6.09 -10.53
N ASP A 59 1.45 6.12 -11.73
CA ASP A 59 0.07 6.61 -11.92
C ASP A 59 -0.93 5.57 -11.41
N LEU A 60 -1.55 5.86 -10.28
CA LEU A 60 -2.56 5.00 -9.68
C LEU A 60 -3.99 5.44 -10.04
N MET A 61 -4.15 6.51 -10.79
CA MET A 61 -5.48 7.03 -11.14
C MET A 61 -6.00 6.51 -12.47
N THR A 62 -5.11 6.16 -13.40
CA THR A 62 -5.50 5.68 -14.72
C THR A 62 -5.70 4.16 -14.69
N ALA A 63 -6.85 3.69 -15.15
CA ALA A 63 -7.14 2.26 -15.22
C ALA A 63 -6.13 1.53 -16.11
N ALA A 64 -5.74 0.33 -15.68
CA ALA A 64 -4.85 -0.54 -16.44
C ALA A 64 -5.47 -1.94 -16.50
N PRO A 65 -6.40 -2.19 -17.44
CA PRO A 65 -7.16 -3.45 -17.48
C PRO A 65 -6.28 -4.70 -17.59
N HIS A 66 -5.11 -4.60 -18.22
CA HIS A 66 -4.18 -5.72 -18.36
C HIS A 66 -3.68 -6.23 -17.00
N PHE A 67 -3.71 -5.39 -15.96
CA PHE A 67 -3.27 -5.73 -14.62
C PHE A 67 -4.45 -5.85 -13.66
N ASN A 68 -5.68 -5.94 -14.15
CA ASN A 68 -6.89 -5.93 -13.32
C ASN A 68 -6.93 -4.72 -12.39
N PHE A 69 -6.52 -3.57 -12.91
CA PHE A 69 -6.44 -2.34 -12.14
C PHE A 69 -7.48 -1.33 -12.62
N PRO A 70 -8.49 -1.01 -11.79
CA PRO A 70 -9.59 -0.13 -12.21
C PRO A 70 -9.27 1.37 -12.15
N GLY A 71 -8.09 1.73 -11.63
CA GLY A 71 -7.80 3.12 -11.29
C GLY A 71 -8.36 3.46 -9.92
N LEU A 72 -7.66 4.27 -9.17
CA LEU A 72 -8.05 4.63 -7.81
C LEU A 72 -8.61 6.05 -7.74
N LYS A 73 -9.49 6.26 -6.79
CA LYS A 73 -10.01 7.57 -6.42
C LYS A 73 -9.87 7.76 -4.91
N PRO A 74 -9.89 9.00 -4.41
CA PRO A 74 -9.76 9.25 -2.97
C PRO A 74 -10.76 8.41 -2.16
N GLY A 75 -10.26 7.80 -1.08
CA GLY A 75 -11.06 6.94 -0.23
C GLY A 75 -10.89 5.45 -0.51
N ASP A 76 -10.37 5.08 -1.67
CA ASP A 76 -10.09 3.68 -1.97
C ASP A 76 -8.93 3.16 -1.11
N GLN A 77 -8.98 1.88 -0.75
CA GLN A 77 -7.87 1.24 -0.05
C GLN A 77 -7.07 0.41 -1.05
N TRP A 78 -5.76 0.51 -0.95
CA TRP A 78 -4.86 -0.13 -1.89
C TRP A 78 -3.52 -0.49 -1.26
N CYS A 79 -2.94 -1.59 -1.71
CA CYS A 79 -1.59 -1.99 -1.32
C CYS A 79 -0.61 -1.22 -2.21
N VAL A 80 0.02 -0.19 -1.63
CA VAL A 80 0.93 0.67 -2.39
C VAL A 80 2.38 0.29 -2.15
N CYS A 81 3.24 0.73 -3.06
CA CYS A 81 4.67 0.54 -2.98
C CYS A 81 5.23 1.23 -1.73
N ALA A 82 5.97 0.46 -0.92
CA ALA A 82 6.52 0.98 0.35
C ALA A 82 7.44 2.17 0.13
N ALA A 83 8.31 2.12 -0.87
CA ALA A 83 9.24 3.23 -1.15
C ALA A 83 8.48 4.48 -1.62
N THR A 84 7.44 4.32 -2.42
CA THR A 84 6.63 5.45 -2.88
C THR A 84 5.89 6.08 -1.70
N TRP A 85 5.34 5.26 -0.81
CA TRP A 85 4.66 5.79 0.38
C TRP A 85 5.63 6.56 1.27
N ARG A 86 6.84 6.02 1.47
CA ARG A 86 7.86 6.70 2.28
C ARG A 86 8.26 8.04 1.67
N ALA A 87 8.49 8.07 0.35
CA ALA A 87 8.84 9.31 -0.33
C ALA A 87 7.71 10.35 -0.20
N ALA A 88 6.45 9.90 -0.29
CA ALA A 88 5.30 10.77 -0.09
C ALA A 88 5.26 11.33 1.33
N ALA A 89 5.56 10.49 2.34
CA ALA A 89 5.60 10.93 3.73
C ALA A 89 6.67 12.00 3.94
N GLU A 90 7.84 11.82 3.34
CA GLU A 90 8.92 12.79 3.41
C GLU A 90 8.57 14.11 2.73
N ALA A 91 7.67 14.06 1.73
CA ALA A 91 7.22 15.25 0.99
C ALA A 91 5.93 15.86 1.56
N GLY A 92 5.39 15.31 2.65
CA GLY A 92 4.16 15.81 3.24
C GLY A 92 2.88 15.38 2.51
N ALA A 93 2.95 14.34 1.69
CA ALA A 93 1.84 13.86 0.85
C ALA A 93 1.41 12.43 1.19
N ALA A 94 1.77 11.90 2.35
CA ALA A 94 1.40 10.55 2.73
C ALA A 94 -0.10 10.41 2.96
N CYS A 95 -0.64 9.25 2.60
CA CYS A 95 -2.03 8.92 2.92
C CYS A 95 -2.10 8.07 4.19
N PRO A 96 -3.29 8.02 4.84
CA PRO A 96 -3.47 7.20 6.05
C PRO A 96 -3.22 5.72 5.80
N VAL A 97 -2.72 5.03 6.82
CA VAL A 97 -2.31 3.62 6.73
C VAL A 97 -3.16 2.76 7.66
N ASP A 98 -3.60 1.60 7.15
CA ASP A 98 -4.22 0.56 7.96
C ASP A 98 -3.10 -0.42 8.37
N LEU A 99 -2.63 -0.28 9.60
CA LEU A 99 -1.49 -1.06 10.10
C LEU A 99 -1.79 -2.56 10.16
N GLU A 100 -3.02 -2.94 10.49
CA GLU A 100 -3.41 -4.35 10.59
C GLU A 100 -3.35 -5.06 9.24
N ALA A 101 -3.46 -4.31 8.16
CA ALA A 101 -3.42 -4.83 6.79
C ALA A 101 -2.11 -4.49 6.06
N THR A 102 -1.13 -3.93 6.76
CA THR A 102 0.19 -3.60 6.21
C THR A 102 1.17 -4.71 6.55
N HIS A 103 1.79 -5.28 5.52
CA HIS A 103 2.71 -6.41 5.67
C HIS A 103 3.96 -6.02 6.46
N GLN A 104 4.45 -6.94 7.31
CA GLN A 104 5.63 -6.67 8.15
C GLN A 104 6.87 -6.31 7.36
N ARG A 105 7.00 -6.75 6.12
CA ARG A 105 8.15 -6.42 5.28
C ARG A 105 8.25 -4.94 4.95
N THR A 106 7.16 -4.19 5.13
CA THR A 106 7.22 -2.72 5.01
C THR A 106 8.28 -2.13 5.94
N LEU A 107 8.51 -2.77 7.08
CA LEU A 107 9.50 -2.29 8.06
C LEU A 107 10.94 -2.34 7.55
N ASP A 108 11.20 -3.07 6.47
CA ASP A 108 12.51 -3.07 5.81
C ASP A 108 12.77 -1.73 5.11
N VAL A 109 11.74 -0.97 4.81
CA VAL A 109 11.82 0.28 4.04
C VAL A 109 11.37 1.47 4.86
N VAL A 110 10.34 1.30 5.71
CA VAL A 110 9.68 2.39 6.44
C VAL A 110 9.72 2.09 7.92
N PRO A 111 10.25 3.01 8.75
CA PRO A 111 10.23 2.83 10.21
C PRO A 111 8.79 2.76 10.72
N LEU A 112 8.55 1.91 11.73
CA LEU A 112 7.22 1.76 12.31
C LEU A 112 6.68 3.09 12.85
N GLU A 113 7.52 3.90 13.45
CA GLU A 113 7.11 5.20 14.00
C GLU A 113 6.50 6.11 12.93
N LEU A 114 7.06 6.06 11.72
CA LEU A 114 6.53 6.86 10.62
C LEU A 114 5.16 6.36 10.17
N LEU A 115 5.00 5.04 10.11
CA LEU A 115 3.69 4.44 9.79
C LEU A 115 2.65 4.82 10.86
N GLU A 116 3.04 4.76 12.13
CA GLU A 116 2.13 5.07 13.24
C GLU A 116 1.64 6.52 13.22
N LEU A 117 2.47 7.45 12.75
CA LEU A 117 2.06 8.86 12.61
C LEU A 117 0.89 9.02 11.66
N HIS A 118 0.73 8.11 10.71
CA HIS A 118 -0.32 8.15 9.68
C HIS A 118 -1.36 7.05 9.85
N ALA A 119 -1.33 6.32 10.96
CA ALA A 119 -2.27 5.21 11.20
C ALA A 119 -3.71 5.71 11.37
N VAL A 120 -4.64 4.93 10.85
CA VAL A 120 -6.07 5.18 11.08
C VAL A 120 -6.56 4.43 12.30
#